data_a72f6fcf9ed5bf1a2c057d2314b20678
#
_entry.id   a72f6fcf9ed5bf1a2c057d2314b20678
#
_cell.length_a   1.000
_cell.length_b   1.000
_cell.length_c   1.000
_cell.angle_alpha   90.00
_cell.angle_beta   90.00
_cell.angle_gamma   90.00
#
_symmetry.space_group_name_H-M   'P 1'
#
loop_
_entity.id
_entity.type
_entity.pdbx_description
1 polymer ?
#
loop_
_entity_poly.entity_id
_entity_poly.type
_entity_poly.pdbx_seq_one_letter_code
_entity_poly.pdbx_strand_id
1 'polypeptide(L)'
;MITAKNISKTFKLYSSPALRLKEIIFRKKYHKVFVALNNVSFHVSGGETLGIVGANGAGKSTLLKMITGILLPDEGELNVEGRITGLLELGTGFNPLLTGRQNIAMNGLLLGMTNEEVELKEPIIIDFAELGIFID
;
A
#
# COMPACT_ATOMS: atom_id res chain seq x y z
N MET A 1 14.79 -5.15 -5.25
CA MET A 1 14.53 -6.62 -5.16
C MET A 1 13.52 -6.87 -4.05
N ILE A 2 12.58 -7.81 -4.24
CA ILE A 2 11.58 -8.17 -3.23
C ILE A 2 11.66 -9.66 -2.98
N THR A 3 11.74 -10.07 -1.72
CA THR A 3 11.74 -11.48 -1.34
C THR A 3 10.75 -11.71 -0.20
N ALA A 4 9.77 -12.56 -0.43
CA ALA A 4 8.81 -13.01 0.56
C ALA A 4 9.01 -14.50 0.84
N LYS A 5 9.06 -14.89 2.12
CA LYS A 5 9.22 -16.28 2.56
C LYS A 5 8.15 -16.62 3.58
N ASN A 6 7.25 -17.53 3.20
CA ASN A 6 6.21 -18.11 4.04
C ASN A 6 5.37 -17.05 4.79
N ILE A 7 5.09 -15.90 4.13
CA ILE A 7 4.34 -14.83 4.76
C ILE A 7 2.87 -15.21 4.91
N SER A 8 2.36 -14.96 6.12
CA SER A 8 0.96 -15.18 6.48
C SER A 8 0.37 -13.93 7.12
N LYS A 9 -0.92 -13.68 6.90
CA LYS A 9 -1.65 -12.57 7.51
C LYS A 9 -3.07 -12.94 7.85
N THR A 10 -3.44 -12.71 9.10
CA THR A 10 -4.79 -12.94 9.60
C THR A 10 -5.39 -11.66 10.16
N PHE A 11 -6.71 -11.54 10.07
CA PHE A 11 -7.45 -10.43 10.67
C PHE A 11 -8.51 -10.96 11.62
N LYS A 12 -8.69 -10.29 12.74
CA LYS A 12 -9.78 -10.53 13.68
C LYS A 12 -10.98 -9.69 13.27
N LEU A 13 -12.05 -10.34 12.83
CA LEU A 13 -13.30 -9.68 12.44
C LEU A 13 -14.28 -9.72 13.60
N TYR A 14 -14.73 -8.56 14.05
CA TYR A 14 -15.77 -8.40 15.07
C TYR A 14 -17.04 -7.90 14.42
N SER A 15 -18.19 -8.53 14.71
CA SER A 15 -19.49 -8.10 14.20
C SER A 15 -19.99 -6.81 14.85
N SER A 16 -19.42 -6.41 16.00
CA SER A 16 -19.62 -5.09 16.59
C SER A 16 -18.40 -4.66 17.43
N PRO A 17 -18.13 -3.35 17.57
CA PRO A 17 -17.04 -2.84 18.42
C PRO A 17 -17.15 -3.29 19.88
N ALA A 18 -18.36 -3.46 20.40
CA ALA A 18 -18.63 -3.91 21.75
C ALA A 18 -18.06 -5.33 22.03
N LEU A 19 -18.02 -6.19 21.02
CA LEU A 19 -17.46 -7.54 21.16
C LEU A 19 -15.95 -7.53 21.38
N ARG A 20 -15.25 -6.57 20.80
CA ARG A 20 -13.82 -6.38 21.05
C ARG A 20 -13.56 -6.02 22.51
N LEU A 21 -14.40 -5.14 23.09
CA LEU A 21 -14.31 -4.79 24.50
C LEU A 21 -14.65 -5.98 25.41
N LYS A 22 -15.72 -6.73 25.07
CA LYS A 22 -16.09 -7.96 25.80
C LYS A 22 -14.98 -9.02 25.76
N GLU A 23 -14.28 -9.16 24.62
CA GLU A 23 -13.15 -10.09 24.50
C GLU A 23 -12.02 -9.75 25.48
N ILE A 24 -11.73 -8.45 25.65
CA ILE A 24 -10.69 -7.97 26.58
C ILE A 24 -11.10 -8.23 28.03
N ILE A 25 -12.37 -7.90 28.40
CA ILE A 25 -12.85 -8.02 29.79
C ILE A 25 -13.05 -9.48 30.19
N PHE A 26 -13.70 -10.26 29.34
CA PHE A 26 -14.06 -11.66 29.69
C PHE A 26 -13.03 -12.69 29.24
N ARG A 27 -11.96 -12.28 28.55
CA ARG A 27 -10.89 -13.15 27.99
C ARG A 27 -11.43 -14.33 27.17
N LYS A 28 -12.62 -14.16 26.55
CA LYS A 28 -13.28 -15.16 25.72
C LYS A 28 -13.30 -14.67 24.28
N LYS A 29 -12.97 -15.54 23.32
CA LYS A 29 -12.93 -15.22 21.88
C LYS A 29 -14.32 -14.86 21.35
N TYR A 30 -14.47 -13.64 20.83
CA TYR A 30 -15.69 -13.13 20.22
C TYR A 30 -15.48 -12.69 18.74
N HIS A 31 -14.31 -12.91 18.20
CA HIS A 31 -13.97 -12.59 16.82
C HIS A 31 -14.00 -13.83 15.92
N LYS A 32 -14.23 -13.59 14.63
CA LYS A 32 -13.95 -14.55 13.56
C LYS A 32 -12.55 -14.27 13.01
N VAL A 33 -11.80 -15.34 12.75
CA VAL A 33 -10.49 -15.22 12.09
C VAL A 33 -10.70 -15.22 10.59
N PHE A 34 -10.16 -14.22 9.92
CA PHE A 34 -10.08 -14.15 8.46
C PHE A 34 -8.63 -14.27 8.04
N VAL A 35 -8.32 -15.33 7.32
CA VAL A 35 -6.97 -15.57 6.77
C VAL A 35 -6.89 -14.87 5.43
N ALA A 36 -6.13 -13.77 5.37
CA ALA A 36 -5.96 -12.99 4.15
C ALA A 36 -4.82 -13.52 3.26
N LEU A 37 -3.74 -13.97 3.90
CA LEU A 37 -2.60 -14.62 3.24
C LEU A 37 -2.20 -15.84 4.07
N ASN A 38 -1.86 -16.93 3.40
CA ASN A 38 -1.45 -18.18 4.04
C ASN A 38 -0.21 -18.74 3.34
N ASN A 39 0.94 -18.67 4.01
CA ASN A 39 2.20 -19.27 3.59
C ASN A 39 2.61 -18.89 2.15
N VAL A 40 2.56 -17.60 1.81
CA VAL A 40 2.89 -17.10 0.48
C VAL A 40 4.39 -16.84 0.38
N SER A 41 5.03 -17.38 -0.66
CA SER A 41 6.45 -17.15 -0.95
C SER A 41 6.62 -16.75 -2.41
N PHE A 42 7.45 -15.74 -2.67
CA PHE A 42 7.83 -15.32 -4.02
C PHE A 42 9.12 -14.50 -3.98
N HIS A 43 9.71 -14.33 -5.15
CA HIS A 43 10.88 -13.50 -5.36
C HIS A 43 10.69 -12.68 -6.63
N VAL A 44 11.10 -11.40 -6.58
CA VAL A 44 11.11 -10.49 -7.72
C VAL A 44 12.47 -9.82 -7.81
N SER A 45 13.18 -10.07 -8.89
CA SER A 45 14.49 -9.48 -9.15
C SER A 45 14.37 -8.05 -9.68
N GLY A 46 15.49 -7.33 -9.75
CA GLY A 46 15.54 -6.03 -10.41
C GLY A 46 15.15 -6.13 -11.89
N GLY A 47 14.24 -5.26 -12.34
CA GLY A 47 13.74 -5.24 -13.72
C GLY A 47 12.65 -6.27 -14.03
N GLU A 48 12.28 -7.15 -13.10
CA GLU A 48 11.17 -8.08 -13.29
C GLU A 48 9.81 -7.43 -13.00
N THR A 49 8.79 -7.95 -13.70
CA THR A 49 7.38 -7.62 -13.45
C THR A 49 6.65 -8.86 -12.93
N LEU A 50 6.06 -8.76 -11.73
CA LEU A 50 5.23 -9.80 -11.14
C LEU A 50 3.75 -9.43 -11.22
N GLY A 51 2.95 -10.25 -11.90
CA GLY A 51 1.49 -10.12 -11.93
C GLY A 51 0.84 -10.87 -10.76
N ILE A 52 0.00 -10.18 -9.96
CA ILE A 52 -0.78 -10.78 -8.88
C ILE A 52 -2.24 -10.89 -9.32
N VAL A 53 -2.72 -12.11 -9.56
CA VAL A 53 -4.05 -12.39 -10.07
C VAL A 53 -4.87 -13.17 -9.05
N GLY A 54 -6.17 -12.95 -9.01
CA GLY A 54 -7.09 -13.65 -8.10
C GLY A 54 -8.43 -12.94 -7.97
N ALA A 55 -9.41 -13.64 -7.42
CA ALA A 55 -10.75 -13.09 -7.13
C ALA A 55 -10.72 -11.92 -6.15
N ASN A 56 -11.82 -11.16 -6.06
CA ASN A 56 -11.97 -10.15 -5.03
C ASN A 56 -11.97 -10.81 -3.64
N GLY A 57 -11.21 -10.23 -2.71
CA GLY A 57 -11.00 -10.81 -1.37
C GLY A 57 -9.89 -11.86 -1.27
N ALA A 58 -9.20 -12.22 -2.37
CA ALA A 58 -8.11 -13.19 -2.37
C ALA A 58 -6.80 -12.73 -1.68
N GLY A 59 -6.77 -11.53 -1.07
CA GLY A 59 -5.60 -11.04 -0.35
C GLY A 59 -4.64 -10.16 -1.17
N LYS A 60 -4.93 -9.89 -2.46
CA LYS A 60 -4.04 -9.08 -3.33
C LYS A 60 -3.67 -7.73 -2.72
N SER A 61 -4.66 -6.95 -2.27
CA SER A 61 -4.42 -5.65 -1.63
C SER A 61 -3.70 -5.78 -0.28
N THR A 62 -3.92 -6.87 0.46
CA THR A 62 -3.19 -7.16 1.69
C THR A 62 -1.71 -7.38 1.40
N LEU A 63 -1.41 -8.18 0.36
CA LEU A 63 -0.04 -8.42 -0.07
C LEU A 63 0.66 -7.12 -0.50
N LEU A 64 0.00 -6.30 -1.33
CA LEU A 64 0.53 -5.01 -1.75
C LEU A 64 0.79 -4.06 -0.56
N LYS A 65 -0.13 -3.99 0.41
CA LYS A 65 0.05 -3.20 1.64
C LYS A 65 1.22 -3.71 2.49
N MET A 66 1.53 -4.99 2.44
CA MET A 66 2.70 -5.54 3.12
C MET A 66 4.00 -5.18 2.38
N ILE A 67 4.01 -5.30 1.05
CA ILE A 67 5.17 -4.91 0.23
C ILE A 67 5.49 -3.43 0.42
N THR A 68 4.48 -2.55 0.52
CA THR A 68 4.68 -1.11 0.76
C THR A 68 4.95 -0.74 2.22
N GLY A 69 5.04 -1.72 3.12
CA GLY A 69 5.33 -1.49 4.55
C GLY A 69 4.17 -0.95 5.38
N ILE A 70 2.96 -0.79 4.79
CA ILE A 70 1.76 -0.35 5.53
C ILE A 70 1.28 -1.42 6.51
N LEU A 71 1.48 -2.70 6.17
CA LEU A 71 1.15 -3.85 7.01
C LEU A 71 2.38 -4.71 7.22
N LEU A 72 2.47 -5.32 8.42
CA LEU A 72 3.49 -6.33 8.71
C LEU A 72 2.86 -7.73 8.61
N PRO A 73 3.62 -8.74 8.15
CA PRO A 73 3.20 -10.14 8.24
C PRO A 73 3.03 -10.56 9.70
N ASP A 74 2.13 -11.52 9.96
CA ASP A 74 2.02 -12.16 11.27
C ASP A 74 3.05 -13.29 11.40
N GLU A 75 3.41 -13.93 10.26
CA GLU A 75 4.42 -14.98 10.18
C GLU A 75 5.21 -14.82 8.87
N GLY A 76 6.43 -15.38 8.85
CA GLY A 76 7.33 -15.35 7.71
C GLY A 76 8.17 -14.07 7.63
N GLU A 77 8.90 -13.93 6.54
CA GLU A 77 9.82 -12.82 6.30
C GLU A 77 9.50 -12.12 4.98
N LEU A 78 9.47 -10.80 5.00
CA LEU A 78 9.37 -9.95 3.83
C LEU A 78 10.54 -8.98 3.80
N ASN A 79 11.41 -9.14 2.82
CA ASN A 79 12.52 -8.22 2.59
C ASN A 79 12.30 -7.45 1.29
N VAL A 80 12.46 -6.13 1.37
CA VAL A 80 12.33 -5.23 0.24
C VAL A 80 13.54 -4.31 0.20
N GLU A 81 14.26 -4.37 -0.90
CA GLU A 81 15.44 -3.54 -1.13
C GLU A 81 15.11 -2.42 -2.11
N GLY A 82 15.43 -1.19 -1.72
CA GLY A 82 15.17 0.02 -2.49
C GLY A 82 13.95 0.80 -2.05
N ARG A 83 13.66 1.89 -2.78
CA ARG A 83 12.48 2.74 -2.53
C ARG A 83 11.24 2.08 -3.16
N ILE A 84 10.19 1.91 -2.38
CA ILE A 84 8.90 1.44 -2.89
C ILE A 84 7.97 2.63 -3.04
N THR A 85 7.36 2.71 -4.21
CA THR A 85 6.25 3.62 -4.48
C THR A 85 5.03 2.77 -4.80
N GLY A 86 3.94 2.90 -4.05
CA GLY A 86 2.72 2.11 -4.24
C GLY A 86 1.54 2.98 -4.66
N LEU A 87 0.96 2.71 -5.82
CA LEU A 87 -0.34 3.23 -6.22
C LEU A 87 -1.42 2.23 -5.78
N LEU A 88 -1.72 2.21 -4.48
CA LEU A 88 -2.66 1.22 -3.91
C LEU A 88 -4.12 1.57 -4.17
N GLU A 89 -4.42 2.84 -4.32
CA GLU A 89 -5.76 3.35 -4.63
C GLU A 89 -5.65 4.52 -5.60
N LEU A 90 -6.49 4.54 -6.62
CA LEU A 90 -6.52 5.60 -7.62
C LEU A 90 -6.89 6.94 -6.96
N GLY A 91 -6.10 7.99 -7.18
CA GLY A 91 -6.34 9.32 -6.62
C GLY A 91 -6.00 9.49 -5.13
N THR A 92 -5.44 8.46 -4.47
CA THR A 92 -4.97 8.58 -3.09
C THR A 92 -3.83 9.59 -3.01
N GLY A 93 -3.99 10.58 -2.16
CA GLY A 93 -3.01 11.64 -1.94
C GLY A 93 -3.31 12.94 -2.68
N PHE A 94 -4.26 12.97 -3.63
CA PHE A 94 -4.69 14.24 -4.23
C PHE A 94 -5.61 15.02 -3.29
N ASN A 95 -5.23 16.27 -3.03
CA ASN A 95 -6.06 17.19 -2.28
C ASN A 95 -6.90 18.04 -3.26
N PRO A 96 -8.23 17.94 -3.26
CA PRO A 96 -9.08 18.70 -4.18
C PRO A 96 -9.07 20.21 -3.95
N LEU A 97 -8.48 20.68 -2.86
CA LEU A 97 -8.32 22.10 -2.54
C LEU A 97 -7.02 22.69 -3.10
N LEU A 98 -6.16 21.87 -3.67
CA LEU A 98 -4.88 22.26 -4.27
C LEU A 98 -4.95 22.19 -5.78
N THR A 99 -4.15 23.02 -6.46
CA THR A 99 -3.96 22.94 -7.90
C THR A 99 -3.24 21.64 -8.29
N GLY A 100 -3.24 21.28 -9.57
CA GLY A 100 -2.50 20.13 -10.08
C GLY A 100 -1.00 20.22 -9.74
N ARG A 101 -0.40 21.39 -9.95
CA ARG A 101 1.01 21.67 -9.62
C ARG A 101 1.31 21.50 -8.15
N GLN A 102 0.46 22.02 -7.27
CA GLN A 102 0.60 21.85 -5.82
C GLN A 102 0.44 20.39 -5.40
N ASN A 103 -0.46 19.63 -6.04
CA ASN A 103 -0.61 18.20 -5.81
C ASN A 103 0.63 17.41 -6.25
N ILE A 104 1.25 17.76 -7.39
CA ILE A 104 2.51 17.14 -7.83
C ILE A 104 3.59 17.34 -6.77
N ALA A 105 3.79 18.57 -6.29
CA ALA A 105 4.79 18.88 -5.28
C ALA A 105 4.53 18.12 -3.97
N MET A 106 3.30 18.19 -3.46
CA MET A 106 2.92 17.51 -2.21
C MET A 106 3.11 16.00 -2.32
N ASN A 107 2.63 15.37 -3.39
CA ASN A 107 2.78 13.93 -3.56
C ASN A 107 4.23 13.51 -3.79
N GLY A 108 5.01 14.29 -4.52
CA GLY A 108 6.45 14.04 -4.68
C GLY A 108 7.16 13.95 -3.33
N LEU A 109 6.92 14.92 -2.45
CA LEU A 109 7.48 14.94 -1.09
C LEU A 109 6.98 13.77 -0.23
N LEU A 110 5.68 13.43 -0.29
CA LEU A 110 5.11 12.28 0.42
C LEU A 110 5.71 10.94 -0.05
N LEU A 111 6.09 10.84 -1.32
CA LEU A 111 6.79 9.69 -1.89
C LEU A 111 8.31 9.72 -1.61
N GLY A 112 8.79 10.67 -0.81
CA GLY A 112 10.17 10.78 -0.34
C GLY A 112 11.13 11.39 -1.37
N MET A 113 10.64 12.21 -2.31
CA MET A 113 11.50 13.03 -3.16
C MET A 113 12.02 14.23 -2.37
N THR A 114 13.18 14.75 -2.76
CA THR A 114 13.64 16.07 -2.30
C THR A 114 12.93 17.18 -3.07
N ASN A 115 13.02 18.44 -2.59
CA ASN A 115 12.47 19.58 -3.32
C ASN A 115 13.08 19.70 -4.71
N GLU A 116 14.39 19.50 -4.82
CA GLU A 116 15.12 19.56 -6.08
C GLU A 116 14.66 18.46 -7.05
N GLU A 117 14.40 17.25 -6.55
CA GLU A 117 13.86 16.15 -7.36
C GLU A 117 12.44 16.47 -7.86
N VAL A 118 11.62 17.11 -7.02
CA VAL A 118 10.26 17.55 -7.39
C VAL A 118 10.34 18.61 -8.50
N GLU A 119 11.14 19.67 -8.31
CA GLU A 119 11.30 20.74 -9.28
C GLU A 119 11.76 20.24 -10.66
N LEU A 120 12.71 19.28 -10.68
CA LEU A 120 13.20 18.67 -11.91
C LEU A 120 12.15 17.80 -12.61
N LYS A 121 11.28 17.12 -11.86
CA LYS A 121 10.29 16.21 -12.43
C LYS A 121 8.95 16.85 -12.74
N GLU A 122 8.62 17.94 -12.08
CA GLU A 122 7.35 18.64 -12.25
C GLU A 122 7.01 18.93 -13.72
N PRO A 123 7.88 19.57 -14.54
CA PRO A 123 7.57 19.84 -15.93
C PRO A 123 7.33 18.56 -16.76
N ILE A 124 8.05 17.48 -16.47
CA ILE A 124 7.89 16.19 -17.14
C ILE A 124 6.53 15.55 -16.78
N ILE A 125 6.10 15.67 -15.51
CA ILE A 125 4.82 15.16 -15.04
C ILE A 125 3.67 15.96 -15.66
N ILE A 126 3.81 17.28 -15.77
CA ILE A 126 2.82 18.18 -16.38
C ILE A 126 2.65 17.85 -17.86
N ASP A 127 3.75 17.68 -18.58
CA ASP A 127 3.75 17.32 -20.00
C ASP A 127 3.08 15.95 -20.21
N PHE A 128 3.44 14.96 -19.40
CA PHE A 128 2.83 13.62 -19.44
C PHE A 128 1.32 13.63 -19.13
N ALA A 129 0.86 14.51 -18.23
CA ALA A 129 -0.54 14.60 -17.84
C ALA A 129 -1.43 15.24 -18.92
N GLU A 130 -0.85 15.97 -19.85
CA GLU A 130 -1.55 16.66 -20.97
C GLU A 130 -2.73 17.55 -20.53
N LEU A 131 -2.71 18.07 -19.29
CA LEU A 131 -3.81 18.86 -18.72
C LEU A 131 -3.81 20.33 -19.19
N GLY A 132 -2.71 20.81 -19.80
CA GLY A 132 -2.60 22.18 -20.30
C GLY A 132 -2.91 23.21 -19.19
N ILE A 133 -3.86 24.11 -19.47
CA ILE A 133 -4.25 25.18 -18.55
C ILE A 133 -4.98 24.70 -17.27
N PHE A 134 -5.40 23.45 -17.24
CA PHE A 134 -6.11 22.88 -16.08
C PHE A 134 -5.18 22.40 -14.96
N ILE A 135 -3.87 22.60 -15.09
CA ILE A 135 -2.89 22.19 -14.10
C ILE A 135 -2.82 23.15 -12.89
N ASP A 136 -3.21 24.40 -13.09
CA ASP A 136 -3.17 25.51 -12.10
C ASP A 136 -4.54 25.89 -11.58
#